data_f3588be55da606261c5db77b205688f5
#
_entry.id   f3588be55da606261c5db77b205688f5
#
_cell.length_a   1.000
_cell.length_b   1.000
_cell.length_c   1.000
_cell.angle_alpha   90.00
_cell.angle_beta   90.00
_cell.angle_gamma   90.00
#
_symmetry.space_group_name_H-M   'P 1'
#
loop_
_entity.id
_entity.type
_entity.pdbx_description
1 polymer ?
#
loop_
_entity_poly.entity_id
_entity_poly.type
_entity_poly.pdbx_seq_one_letter_code
_entity_poly.pdbx_strand_id
1 'polypeptide(L)'
;MFTNQNTAENNPSIEDWAVISITDLDDARIKQGWYAVHRTKFCDVDMQHAEHEREMLMTAEQATEIVDYVYAVEPHISGLLVHCKGGVSRSAAVSKWVAEAFNLKFNHQYNLYNQHVYRQLAEAHERRKLREQ
;
A
#
# COMPACT_ATOMS: atom_id res chain seq x y z
N MET A 1 5.91 4.62 6.47
CA MET A 1 6.59 5.58 5.56
C MET A 1 6.25 5.25 4.11
N PHE A 2 5.93 6.25 3.32
CA PHE A 2 5.70 6.02 1.89
C PHE A 2 6.73 6.79 1.06
N THR A 3 7.09 6.25 -0.12
CA THR A 3 8.15 6.83 -0.94
C THR A 3 8.01 6.40 -2.41
N ASN A 4 8.93 6.90 -3.25
CA ASN A 4 8.99 6.51 -4.66
C ASN A 4 9.80 5.22 -4.84
N GLN A 5 9.68 4.63 -6.05
CA GLN A 5 10.34 3.36 -6.35
C GLN A 5 11.86 3.45 -6.28
N ASN A 6 12.44 4.52 -6.81
CA ASN A 6 13.91 4.67 -6.82
C ASN A 6 14.47 4.70 -5.40
N THR A 7 13.84 5.45 -4.51
CA THR A 7 14.25 5.51 -3.10
C THR A 7 14.10 4.14 -2.44
N ALA A 8 12.99 3.44 -2.67
CA ALA A 8 12.76 2.13 -2.10
C ALA A 8 13.80 1.10 -2.57
N GLU A 9 14.12 1.10 -3.87
CA GLU A 9 15.11 0.18 -4.43
C GLU A 9 16.51 0.41 -3.88
N ASN A 10 16.84 1.65 -3.57
CA ASN A 10 18.17 2.00 -3.03
C ASN A 10 18.24 1.94 -1.51
N ASN A 11 17.12 1.74 -0.84
CA ASN A 11 17.08 1.68 0.62
C ASN A 11 17.66 0.36 1.12
N PRO A 12 18.68 0.39 2.00
CA PRO A 12 19.16 -0.84 2.63
C PRO A 12 18.02 -1.53 3.39
N SER A 13 18.00 -2.85 3.36
CA SER A 13 16.97 -3.61 4.07
C SER A 13 17.08 -3.42 5.58
N ILE A 14 15.93 -3.44 6.24
CA ILE A 14 15.82 -3.37 7.70
C ILE A 14 15.06 -4.61 8.14
N GLU A 15 15.68 -5.45 8.96
CA GLU A 15 15.17 -6.78 9.29
C GLU A 15 13.79 -6.79 9.92
N ASP A 16 13.46 -5.77 10.71
CA ASP A 16 12.19 -5.66 11.41
C ASP A 16 11.21 -4.71 10.73
N TRP A 17 11.44 -4.40 9.46
CA TRP A 17 10.52 -3.63 8.63
C TRP A 17 9.95 -4.49 7.51
N ALA A 18 8.69 -4.30 7.19
CA ALA A 18 8.04 -4.92 6.04
C ALA A 18 7.88 -3.90 4.90
N VAL A 19 7.68 -4.39 3.70
CA VAL A 19 7.54 -3.57 2.49
C VAL A 19 6.25 -3.92 1.77
N ILE A 20 5.55 -2.91 1.28
CA ILE A 20 4.50 -3.06 0.26
C ILE A 20 5.02 -2.39 -1.01
N SER A 21 5.23 -3.18 -2.05
CA SER A 21 5.79 -2.74 -3.32
C SER A 21 4.68 -2.67 -4.37
N ILE A 22 4.34 -1.46 -4.81
CA ILE A 22 3.28 -1.20 -5.78
C ILE A 22 3.91 -0.79 -7.11
N THR A 23 3.66 -1.56 -8.16
CA THR A 23 4.21 -1.29 -9.49
C THR A 23 3.11 -1.38 -10.54
N ASP A 24 3.42 -0.93 -11.76
CA ASP A 24 2.49 -1.04 -12.89
C ASP A 24 2.64 -2.37 -13.60
N LEU A 25 3.80 -2.66 -14.17
CA LEU A 25 4.05 -3.85 -14.97
C LEU A 25 5.21 -4.69 -14.43
N ASP A 26 6.36 -4.06 -14.19
CA ASP A 26 7.58 -4.76 -13.79
C ASP A 26 7.80 -4.65 -12.30
N ASP A 27 8.32 -5.71 -11.69
CA ASP A 27 8.64 -5.71 -10.27
C ASP A 27 9.77 -4.72 -9.96
N ALA A 28 9.66 -4.03 -8.83
CA ALA A 28 10.73 -3.21 -8.31
C ALA A 28 11.88 -4.09 -7.76
N ARG A 29 13.10 -3.57 -7.82
CA ARG A 29 14.29 -4.29 -7.34
C ARG A 29 14.52 -4.02 -5.85
N ILE A 30 13.64 -4.52 -5.03
CA ILE A 30 13.73 -4.38 -3.57
C ILE A 30 14.86 -5.28 -3.06
N LYS A 31 15.73 -4.74 -2.23
CA LYS A 31 16.86 -5.48 -1.66
C LYS A 31 16.36 -6.59 -0.75
N GLN A 32 17.16 -7.65 -0.63
CA GLN A 32 16.85 -8.75 0.28
C GLN A 32 17.17 -8.36 1.72
N GLY A 33 16.50 -8.99 2.68
CA GLY A 33 16.77 -8.77 4.09
C GLY A 33 15.65 -8.07 4.86
N TRP A 34 14.59 -7.64 4.18
CA TRP A 34 13.39 -7.13 4.85
C TRP A 34 12.64 -8.25 5.55
N TYR A 35 11.89 -7.93 6.58
CA TYR A 35 11.06 -8.92 7.29
C TYR A 35 10.12 -9.63 6.32
N ALA A 36 9.44 -8.87 5.47
CA ALA A 36 8.54 -9.40 4.44
C ALA A 36 8.37 -8.36 3.34
N VAL A 37 8.04 -8.80 2.12
CA VAL A 37 7.74 -7.93 0.98
C VAL A 37 6.45 -8.42 0.34
N HIS A 38 5.46 -7.56 0.27
CA HIS A 38 4.23 -7.82 -0.48
C HIS A 38 4.27 -7.04 -1.79
N ARG A 39 4.13 -7.73 -2.91
CA ARG A 39 4.15 -7.14 -4.23
C ARG A 39 2.74 -7.12 -4.81
N THR A 40 2.35 -5.98 -5.36
CA THR A 40 1.05 -5.84 -5.99
C THR A 40 1.16 -4.92 -7.20
N LYS A 41 0.31 -5.13 -8.20
CA LYS A 41 0.37 -4.41 -9.48
C LYS A 41 -0.98 -3.81 -9.81
N PHE A 42 -1.04 -2.50 -9.87
CA PHE A 42 -2.19 -1.74 -10.36
C PHE A 42 -1.75 -0.33 -10.72
N CYS A 43 -2.48 0.33 -11.60
CA CYS A 43 -2.14 1.67 -12.06
C CYS A 43 -2.65 2.76 -11.12
N ASP A 44 -2.05 3.93 -11.22
CA ASP A 44 -2.42 5.10 -10.44
C ASP A 44 -3.53 5.87 -11.16
N VAL A 45 -4.74 5.30 -11.15
CA VAL A 45 -5.89 5.90 -11.80
C VAL A 45 -7.06 5.92 -10.83
N ASP A 46 -7.79 7.03 -10.80
CA ASP A 46 -9.06 7.12 -10.09
C ASP A 46 -10.20 6.69 -11.01
N MET A 47 -11.31 6.25 -10.42
CA MET A 47 -12.50 5.84 -11.15
C MET A 47 -12.98 6.87 -12.17
N GLN A 48 -12.74 8.15 -11.90
CA GLN A 48 -13.16 9.25 -12.78
C GLN A 48 -12.41 9.28 -14.10
N HIS A 49 -11.23 8.67 -14.15
CA HIS A 49 -10.35 8.71 -15.33
C HIS A 49 -10.13 7.32 -15.94
N ALA A 50 -10.93 6.34 -15.55
CA ALA A 50 -10.61 4.93 -15.73
C ALA A 50 -11.27 4.25 -16.93
N GLU A 51 -11.92 4.97 -17.83
CA GLU A 51 -12.65 4.32 -18.92
C GLU A 51 -11.79 3.41 -19.79
N HIS A 52 -10.52 3.77 -19.98
CA HIS A 52 -9.58 2.99 -20.80
C HIS A 52 -8.68 2.06 -19.97
N GLU A 53 -8.72 2.16 -18.64
CA GLU A 53 -7.76 1.48 -17.77
C GLU A 53 -8.43 0.75 -16.61
N ARG A 54 -9.71 0.43 -16.73
CA ARG A 54 -10.47 -0.26 -15.68
C ARG A 54 -9.82 -1.57 -15.23
N GLU A 55 -9.18 -2.27 -16.15
CA GLU A 55 -8.53 -3.54 -15.88
C GLU A 55 -7.25 -3.36 -15.05
N MET A 56 -6.72 -2.13 -14.97
CA MET A 56 -5.48 -1.82 -14.28
C MET A 56 -5.70 -1.11 -12.95
N LEU A 57 -6.96 -0.90 -12.56
CA LEU A 57 -7.28 -0.34 -11.25
C LEU A 57 -7.07 -1.38 -10.14
N MET A 58 -6.80 -0.89 -8.93
CA MET A 58 -6.79 -1.77 -7.78
C MET A 58 -8.13 -2.48 -7.65
N THR A 59 -8.09 -3.80 -7.53
CA THR A 59 -9.28 -4.61 -7.32
C THR A 59 -9.60 -4.77 -5.84
N ALA A 60 -10.83 -5.18 -5.54
CA ALA A 60 -11.23 -5.50 -4.18
C ALA A 60 -10.37 -6.64 -3.59
N GLU A 61 -9.97 -7.60 -4.42
CA GLU A 61 -9.11 -8.71 -3.99
C GLU A 61 -7.73 -8.23 -3.60
N GLN A 62 -7.14 -7.33 -4.40
CA GLN A 62 -5.84 -6.73 -4.08
C GLN A 62 -5.90 -5.93 -2.78
N ALA A 63 -6.98 -5.19 -2.56
CA ALA A 63 -7.18 -4.46 -1.31
C ALA A 63 -7.26 -5.42 -0.12
N THR A 64 -8.01 -6.52 -0.26
CA THR A 64 -8.09 -7.54 0.79
C THR A 64 -6.73 -8.14 1.10
N GLU A 65 -5.93 -8.45 0.08
CA GLU A 65 -4.59 -8.98 0.26
C GLU A 65 -3.70 -8.02 1.04
N ILE A 66 -3.77 -6.73 0.73
CA ILE A 66 -2.97 -5.71 1.46
C ILE A 66 -3.43 -5.64 2.92
N VAL A 67 -4.73 -5.58 3.16
CA VAL A 67 -5.27 -5.51 4.53
C VAL A 67 -4.82 -6.73 5.33
N ASP A 68 -4.99 -7.92 4.77
CA ASP A 68 -4.61 -9.16 5.44
C ASP A 68 -3.09 -9.23 5.68
N TYR A 69 -2.29 -8.77 4.72
CA TYR A 69 -0.83 -8.72 4.86
C TYR A 69 -0.42 -7.80 6.02
N VAL A 70 -1.00 -6.60 6.09
CA VAL A 70 -0.65 -5.65 7.15
C VAL A 70 -1.01 -6.21 8.53
N TYR A 71 -2.18 -6.82 8.66
CA TYR A 71 -2.57 -7.47 9.92
C TYR A 71 -1.63 -8.61 10.29
N ALA A 72 -1.15 -9.37 9.30
CA ALA A 72 -0.24 -10.48 9.55
C ALA A 72 1.14 -10.01 10.02
N VAL A 73 1.68 -8.94 9.45
CA VAL A 73 3.05 -8.49 9.75
C VAL A 73 3.12 -7.51 10.90
N GLU A 74 2.06 -6.76 11.16
CA GLU A 74 2.08 -5.66 12.12
C GLU A 74 2.61 -6.06 13.50
N PRO A 75 2.22 -7.20 14.09
CA PRO A 75 2.74 -7.58 15.41
C PRO A 75 4.24 -7.88 15.43
N HIS A 76 4.86 -8.07 14.28
CA HIS A 76 6.24 -8.54 14.15
C HIS A 76 7.21 -7.46 13.63
N ILE A 77 6.72 -6.28 13.31
CA ILE A 77 7.54 -5.25 12.67
C ILE A 77 7.54 -3.96 13.49
N SER A 78 8.61 -3.18 13.34
CA SER A 78 8.70 -1.85 13.92
C SER A 78 8.44 -0.74 12.91
N GLY A 79 8.33 -1.08 11.62
CA GLY A 79 8.00 -0.11 10.58
C GLY A 79 7.56 -0.75 9.29
N LEU A 80 6.90 0.04 8.47
CA LEU A 80 6.39 -0.38 7.16
C LEU A 80 6.82 0.64 6.11
N LEU A 81 7.44 0.16 5.05
CA LEU A 81 7.79 0.98 3.89
C LEU A 81 6.82 0.65 2.75
N VAL A 82 6.12 1.67 2.27
CA VAL A 82 5.21 1.53 1.13
C VAL A 82 5.75 2.37 -0.01
N HIS A 83 5.92 1.79 -1.20
CA HIS A 83 6.32 2.58 -2.35
C HIS A 83 5.39 2.36 -3.53
N CYS A 84 5.31 3.37 -4.38
CA CYS A 84 4.78 3.29 -5.74
C CYS A 84 5.81 3.97 -6.65
N LYS A 85 5.48 4.19 -7.91
CA LYS A 85 6.45 4.78 -8.82
C LYS A 85 6.88 6.18 -8.37
N GLY A 86 5.93 7.07 -8.17
CA GLY A 86 6.20 8.47 -7.82
C GLY A 86 6.23 8.79 -6.34
N GLY A 87 5.73 7.91 -5.49
CA GLY A 87 5.69 8.15 -4.05
C GLY A 87 4.72 9.24 -3.62
N VAL A 88 3.70 9.52 -4.42
CA VAL A 88 2.78 10.65 -4.18
C VAL A 88 1.36 10.18 -3.93
N SER A 89 0.89 9.16 -4.65
CA SER A 89 -0.54 8.87 -4.76
C SER A 89 -0.91 7.49 -4.19
N ARG A 90 -0.49 6.40 -4.85
CA ARG A 90 -0.86 5.04 -4.43
C ARG A 90 -0.29 4.66 -3.08
N SER A 91 1.02 4.87 -2.90
CA SER A 91 1.70 4.57 -1.64
C SER A 91 1.17 5.44 -0.50
N ALA A 92 0.82 6.69 -0.78
CA ALA A 92 0.24 7.58 0.21
C ALA A 92 -1.15 7.10 0.66
N ALA A 93 -1.97 6.58 -0.27
CA ALA A 93 -3.29 6.03 0.06
C ALA A 93 -3.17 4.84 1.01
N VAL A 94 -2.24 3.93 0.73
CA VAL A 94 -1.99 2.76 1.60
C VAL A 94 -1.51 3.22 2.97
N SER A 95 -0.54 4.14 3.01
CA SER A 95 0.00 4.64 4.28
C SER A 95 -1.05 5.36 5.11
N LYS A 96 -1.92 6.14 4.47
CA LYS A 96 -3.03 6.80 5.15
C LYS A 96 -3.96 5.78 5.80
N TRP A 97 -4.34 4.74 5.05
CA TRP A 97 -5.19 3.69 5.59
C TRP A 97 -4.52 2.97 6.76
N VAL A 98 -3.24 2.60 6.62
CA VAL A 98 -2.50 1.93 7.71
C VAL A 98 -2.47 2.81 8.96
N ALA A 99 -2.17 4.10 8.79
CA ALA A 99 -2.10 5.03 9.93
C ALA A 99 -3.44 5.10 10.66
N GLU A 100 -4.55 5.15 9.92
CA GLU A 100 -5.88 5.20 10.52
C GLU A 100 -6.25 3.87 11.21
N ALA A 101 -5.94 2.75 10.56
CA ALA A 101 -6.27 1.42 11.08
C ALA A 101 -5.51 1.08 12.36
N PHE A 102 -4.27 1.55 12.49
CA PHE A 102 -3.39 1.21 13.60
C PHE A 102 -3.04 2.40 14.48
N ASN A 103 -3.77 3.51 14.34
CA ASN A 103 -3.64 4.70 15.16
C ASN A 103 -2.23 5.29 15.13
N LEU A 104 -1.68 5.43 13.94
CA LEU A 104 -0.36 6.01 13.71
C LEU A 104 -0.49 7.43 13.17
N LYS A 105 0.61 8.17 13.20
CA LYS A 105 0.62 9.55 12.70
C LYS A 105 0.62 9.60 11.18
N PHE A 106 -0.21 10.49 10.63
CA PHE A 106 -0.24 10.83 9.21
C PHE A 106 -0.56 12.30 9.08
N ASN A 107 0.01 12.97 8.09
CA ASN A 107 -0.29 14.39 7.87
C ASN A 107 -1.70 14.52 7.30
N HIS A 108 -2.64 14.99 8.12
CA HIS A 108 -4.05 15.12 7.74
C HIS A 108 -4.29 16.12 6.60
N GLN A 109 -3.34 17.02 6.35
CA GLN A 109 -3.44 17.99 5.27
C GLN A 109 -2.99 17.42 3.92
N TYR A 110 -2.35 16.25 3.92
CA TYR A 110 -1.94 15.60 2.68
C TYR A 110 -3.17 15.10 1.92
N ASN A 111 -3.38 15.59 0.70
CA ASN A 111 -4.57 15.28 -0.08
C ASN A 111 -4.26 14.73 -1.49
N LEU A 112 -3.02 14.35 -1.75
CA LEU A 112 -2.60 13.84 -3.07
C LEU A 112 -2.70 12.32 -3.19
N TYR A 113 -3.27 11.66 -2.18
CA TYR A 113 -3.42 10.21 -2.20
C TYR A 113 -4.52 9.77 -3.18
N ASN A 114 -4.36 8.56 -3.74
CA ASN A 114 -5.32 7.97 -4.67
C ASN A 114 -6.59 7.59 -3.91
N GLN A 115 -7.70 8.25 -4.24
CA GLN A 115 -8.97 8.05 -3.53
C GLN A 115 -9.59 6.69 -3.78
N HIS A 116 -9.43 6.14 -4.98
CA HIS A 116 -9.93 4.80 -5.29
C HIS A 116 -9.23 3.74 -4.43
N VAL A 117 -7.90 3.79 -4.36
CA VAL A 117 -7.11 2.88 -3.54
C VAL A 117 -7.53 2.98 -2.06
N TYR A 118 -7.64 4.19 -1.57
CA TYR A 118 -8.04 4.42 -0.17
C TYR A 118 -9.42 3.83 0.12
N ARG A 119 -10.40 4.06 -0.75
CA ARG A 119 -11.76 3.53 -0.57
C ARG A 119 -11.77 2.01 -0.61
N GLN A 120 -11.03 1.40 -1.54
CA GLN A 120 -10.96 -0.06 -1.64
C GLN A 120 -10.37 -0.68 -0.37
N LEU A 121 -9.34 -0.04 0.19
CA LEU A 121 -8.74 -0.50 1.46
C LEU A 121 -9.71 -0.35 2.63
N ALA A 122 -10.41 0.77 2.71
CA ALA A 122 -11.39 0.99 3.78
C ALA A 122 -12.53 -0.03 3.72
N GLU A 123 -13.02 -0.32 2.51
CA GLU A 123 -14.07 -1.33 2.31
C GLU A 123 -13.56 -2.74 2.64
N ALA A 124 -12.34 -3.08 2.24
CA ALA A 124 -11.73 -4.36 2.58
C ALA A 124 -11.57 -4.52 4.09
N HIS A 125 -11.18 -3.44 4.76
CA HIS A 125 -11.05 -3.42 6.22
C HIS A 125 -12.40 -3.68 6.91
N GLU A 126 -13.46 -3.04 6.44
CA GLU A 126 -14.79 -3.27 6.98
C GLU A 126 -15.23 -4.72 6.77
N ARG A 127 -14.99 -5.30 5.59
CA ARG A 127 -15.29 -6.71 5.34
C ARG A 127 -14.54 -7.63 6.30
N ARG A 128 -13.26 -7.32 6.57
CA ARG A 128 -12.46 -8.10 7.53
C ARG A 128 -13.05 -8.04 8.94
N LYS A 129 -13.45 -6.85 9.39
CA LYS A 129 -14.07 -6.68 10.71
C LYS A 129 -15.34 -7.50 10.84
N LEU A 130 -16.15 -7.55 9.78
CA LEU A 130 -17.39 -8.35 9.77
C LEU A 130 -17.12 -9.84 9.85
N ARG A 131 -16.05 -10.32 9.18
CA ARG A 131 -15.68 -11.74 9.24
C ARG A 131 -15.22 -12.18 10.63
N GLU A 132 -14.69 -11.25 11.41
CA GLU A 132 -14.12 -11.54 12.74
C GLU A 132 -15.14 -11.44 13.87
N GLN A 133 -16.39 -11.09 13.56
CA GLN A 133 -17.46 -11.02 14.56
C GLN A 133 -18.12 -12.38 14.81
#